data_69dd5d622f0cf98e1baf367b71f33fbf
#
_entry.id   69dd5d622f0cf98e1baf367b71f33fbf
#
_cell.length_a   1.000
_cell.length_b   1.000
_cell.length_c   1.000
_cell.angle_alpha   90.00
_cell.angle_beta   90.00
_cell.angle_gamma   90.00
#
_symmetry.space_group_name_H-M   'P 1'
#
loop_
_entity.id
_entity.type
_entity.pdbx_description
1 polymer ?
#
loop_
_entity_poly.entity_id
_entity_poly.type
_entity_poly.pdbx_seq_one_letter_code
_entity_poly.pdbx_strand_id
1 'polypeptide(L)'
;MYQSIVTEVDDSIGILTLNKADRHNALDEILVTEITNGLLELEANPRVRAVVLSSTGKSFCAGADLNWMKLAATSTPQGKLRDARNMARLMATLNELSKPTIARVQGPAYGGGVGLIAACDIAVATYDALFALTEVKLGIIPAVISPFVLAAIGERYCRRYMLTAERFSAAEAYRIGLVHEIVPGEEQLDEAVGEIVESLLKNGPNAQAECKSLIQAIAGQPIDESTIEETAQRITRVRSSTEGKEGLTAFLEKRKPSWLD
;
A
#
# COMPACT_ATOMS: atom_id res chain seq x y z
N MET A 1 7.54 -20.97 6.69
CA MET A 1 8.31 -20.45 5.53
C MET A 1 7.32 -20.26 4.40
N TYR A 2 7.24 -19.07 3.83
CA TYR A 2 6.33 -18.75 2.72
C TYR A 2 6.80 -19.37 1.40
N GLN A 3 5.87 -19.63 0.48
CA GLN A 3 6.16 -20.23 -0.83
C GLN A 3 6.22 -19.17 -1.94
N SER A 4 5.42 -18.12 -1.80
CA SER A 4 5.15 -17.14 -2.86
C SER A 4 5.62 -15.73 -2.50
N ILE A 5 6.05 -15.49 -1.27
CA ILE A 5 6.64 -14.25 -0.82
C ILE A 5 7.94 -14.48 -0.07
N VAL A 6 8.74 -13.42 0.04
CA VAL A 6 9.87 -13.34 0.97
C VAL A 6 9.60 -12.17 1.93
N THR A 7 9.83 -12.38 3.22
CA THR A 7 9.79 -11.31 4.22
C THR A 7 11.16 -11.19 4.85
N GLU A 8 11.67 -9.97 4.89
CA GLU A 8 12.97 -9.62 5.48
C GLU A 8 12.80 -8.42 6.41
N VAL A 9 13.68 -8.31 7.38
CA VAL A 9 13.79 -7.13 8.24
C VAL A 9 15.23 -6.66 8.19
N ASP A 10 15.43 -5.53 7.53
CA ASP A 10 16.70 -4.85 7.43
C ASP A 10 16.64 -3.59 8.32
N ASP A 11 17.46 -3.58 9.36
CA ASP A 11 17.42 -2.60 10.45
C ASP A 11 15.98 -2.39 10.99
N SER A 12 15.34 -1.30 10.56
CA SER A 12 13.99 -0.93 10.97
C SER A 12 12.96 -1.02 9.83
N ILE A 13 13.31 -1.64 8.71
CA ILE A 13 12.48 -1.74 7.52
C ILE A 13 12.00 -3.18 7.39
N GLY A 14 10.70 -3.38 7.29
CA GLY A 14 10.12 -4.65 6.87
C GLY A 14 9.99 -4.65 5.35
N ILE A 15 10.58 -5.64 4.69
CA ILE A 15 10.46 -5.79 3.23
C ILE A 15 9.62 -7.04 2.96
N LEU A 16 8.50 -6.86 2.26
CA LEU A 16 7.68 -7.95 1.74
C LEU A 16 7.79 -7.97 0.23
N THR A 17 8.39 -9.05 -0.29
CA THR A 17 8.64 -9.21 -1.73
C THR A 17 7.75 -10.30 -2.30
N LEU A 18 6.92 -9.97 -3.30
CA LEU A 18 6.19 -10.95 -4.11
C LEU A 18 7.21 -11.76 -4.93
N ASN A 19 7.21 -13.08 -4.79
CA ASN A 19 8.26 -13.94 -5.34
C ASN A 19 7.72 -15.08 -6.22
N LYS A 20 6.87 -14.70 -7.19
CA LYS A 20 6.33 -15.59 -8.25
C LYS A 20 6.59 -14.98 -9.63
N ALA A 21 7.86 -14.63 -9.90
CA ALA A 21 8.28 -13.98 -11.15
C ALA A 21 7.90 -14.77 -12.42
N ASP A 22 7.91 -16.10 -12.35
CA ASP A 22 7.50 -17.00 -13.43
C ASP A 22 6.02 -16.86 -13.82
N ARG A 23 5.19 -16.33 -12.92
CA ARG A 23 3.78 -16.02 -13.12
C ARG A 23 3.47 -14.53 -13.04
N HIS A 24 4.49 -13.69 -13.23
CA HIS A 24 4.34 -12.23 -13.14
C HIS A 24 3.67 -11.76 -11.83
N ASN A 25 3.93 -12.47 -10.72
CA ASN A 25 3.36 -12.20 -9.40
C ASN A 25 1.82 -12.11 -9.40
N ALA A 26 1.16 -12.93 -10.24
CA ALA A 26 -0.29 -13.00 -10.31
C ALA A 26 -0.87 -13.55 -9.01
N LEU A 27 -1.94 -12.91 -8.53
CA LEU A 27 -2.60 -13.19 -7.25
C LEU A 27 -3.44 -14.47 -7.36
N ASP A 28 -3.10 -15.44 -6.55
CA ASP A 28 -3.90 -16.63 -6.26
C ASP A 28 -4.21 -16.71 -4.75
N GLU A 29 -4.96 -17.72 -4.33
CA GLU A 29 -5.36 -17.90 -2.94
C GLU A 29 -4.16 -17.99 -1.98
N ILE A 30 -3.07 -18.65 -2.40
CA ILE A 30 -1.85 -18.80 -1.59
C ILE A 30 -1.17 -17.45 -1.44
N LEU A 31 -0.90 -16.75 -2.54
CA LEU A 31 -0.21 -15.47 -2.52
C LEU A 31 -1.00 -14.43 -1.73
N VAL A 32 -2.33 -14.35 -1.90
CA VAL A 32 -3.21 -13.46 -1.11
C VAL A 32 -3.10 -13.74 0.38
N THR A 33 -3.13 -15.02 0.76
CA THR A 33 -3.01 -15.43 2.17
C THR A 33 -1.63 -15.12 2.72
N GLU A 34 -0.58 -15.41 1.97
CA GLU A 34 0.80 -15.20 2.40
C GLU A 34 1.13 -13.73 2.54
N ILE A 35 0.70 -12.86 1.60
CA ILE A 35 0.87 -11.40 1.73
C ILE A 35 0.18 -10.91 3.00
N THR A 36 -1.08 -11.33 3.23
CA THR A 36 -1.82 -10.91 4.42
C THR A 36 -1.10 -11.29 5.70
N ASN A 37 -0.63 -12.53 5.80
CA ASN A 37 0.10 -13.00 6.98
C ASN A 37 1.46 -12.30 7.14
N GLY A 38 2.21 -12.13 6.06
CA GLY A 38 3.49 -11.43 6.08
C GLY A 38 3.36 -9.97 6.53
N LEU A 39 2.32 -9.28 6.08
CA LEU A 39 2.02 -7.91 6.54
C LEU A 39 1.72 -7.88 8.03
N LEU A 40 0.91 -8.81 8.54
CA LEU A 40 0.59 -8.90 9.98
C LEU A 40 1.82 -9.27 10.83
N GLU A 41 2.72 -10.12 10.34
CA GLU A 41 3.99 -10.42 11.00
C GLU A 41 4.89 -9.18 11.08
N LEU A 42 5.01 -8.42 9.98
CA LEU A 42 5.78 -7.18 9.96
C LEU A 42 5.16 -6.10 10.85
N GLU A 43 3.83 -6.01 10.89
CA GLU A 43 3.10 -5.12 11.81
C GLU A 43 3.38 -5.45 13.27
N ALA A 44 3.36 -6.73 13.63
CA ALA A 44 3.60 -7.18 15.00
C ALA A 44 5.08 -7.07 15.44
N ASN A 45 6.03 -6.90 14.52
CA ASN A 45 7.44 -6.84 14.83
C ASN A 45 7.84 -5.42 15.34
N PRO A 46 8.23 -5.26 16.63
CA PRO A 46 8.52 -3.93 17.19
C PRO A 46 9.76 -3.25 16.57
N ARG A 47 10.65 -4.00 15.91
CA ARG A 47 11.80 -3.41 15.21
C ARG A 47 11.42 -2.75 13.90
N VAL A 48 10.32 -3.17 13.27
CA VAL A 48 9.88 -2.64 11.99
C VAL A 48 9.17 -1.30 12.20
N ARG A 49 9.60 -0.29 11.46
CA ARG A 49 9.06 1.08 11.51
C ARG A 49 8.41 1.53 10.19
N ALA A 50 8.79 0.91 9.10
CA ALA A 50 8.17 1.10 7.78
C ALA A 50 8.14 -0.22 7.03
N VAL A 51 7.21 -0.39 6.10
CA VAL A 51 7.06 -1.60 5.28
C VAL A 51 7.20 -1.24 3.81
N VAL A 52 8.10 -1.94 3.11
CA VAL A 52 8.24 -1.85 1.66
C VAL A 52 7.61 -3.08 1.01
N LEU A 53 6.62 -2.86 0.16
CA LEU A 53 6.04 -3.89 -0.70
C LEU A 53 6.75 -3.85 -2.05
N SER A 54 7.47 -4.90 -2.37
CA SER A 54 8.23 -5.07 -3.60
C SER A 54 7.85 -6.35 -4.34
N SER A 55 8.46 -6.58 -5.48
CA SER A 55 8.28 -7.84 -6.22
C SER A 55 9.50 -8.20 -7.06
N THR A 56 9.67 -9.50 -7.33
CA THR A 56 10.70 -10.01 -8.23
C THR A 56 10.25 -10.04 -9.69
N GLY A 57 11.21 -10.00 -10.61
CA GLY A 57 10.98 -10.17 -12.04
C GLY A 57 10.47 -8.93 -12.74
N LYS A 58 9.96 -9.10 -13.97
CA LYS A 58 9.64 -8.01 -14.90
C LYS A 58 8.33 -7.26 -14.59
N SER A 59 7.48 -7.81 -13.74
CA SER A 59 6.17 -7.23 -13.43
C SER A 59 6.03 -7.07 -11.93
N PHE A 60 5.44 -5.97 -11.50
CA PHE A 60 5.06 -5.81 -10.10
C PHE A 60 4.00 -6.85 -9.74
N CYS A 61 2.83 -6.82 -10.42
CA CYS A 61 1.78 -7.83 -10.24
C CYS A 61 0.81 -7.82 -11.44
N ALA A 62 0.64 -8.96 -12.09
CA ALA A 62 -0.21 -9.07 -13.29
C ALA A 62 -1.73 -9.17 -12.98
N GLY A 63 -2.15 -9.01 -11.73
CA GLY A 63 -3.55 -9.16 -11.33
C GLY A 63 -3.89 -10.60 -10.95
N ALA A 64 -5.11 -11.04 -11.18
CA ALA A 64 -5.57 -12.38 -10.80
C ALA A 64 -4.90 -13.49 -11.64
N ASP A 65 -4.47 -14.58 -10.98
CA ASP A 65 -3.91 -15.76 -11.66
C ASP A 65 -4.96 -16.44 -12.55
N LEU A 66 -4.55 -16.81 -13.76
CA LEU A 66 -5.46 -17.42 -14.75
C LEU A 66 -6.06 -18.75 -14.31
N ASN A 67 -5.29 -19.56 -13.56
CA ASN A 67 -5.79 -20.83 -13.04
C ASN A 67 -6.77 -20.60 -11.89
N TRP A 68 -6.48 -19.64 -11.03
CA TRP A 68 -7.41 -19.24 -9.97
C TRP A 68 -8.72 -18.70 -10.57
N MET A 69 -8.66 -17.91 -11.63
CA MET A 69 -9.85 -17.43 -12.37
C MET A 69 -10.67 -18.58 -12.96
N LYS A 70 -10.01 -19.61 -13.54
CA LYS A 70 -10.71 -20.81 -14.04
C LYS A 70 -11.43 -21.57 -12.92
N LEU A 71 -10.78 -21.74 -11.77
CA LEU A 71 -11.39 -22.38 -10.59
C LEU A 71 -12.57 -21.56 -10.06
N ALA A 72 -12.40 -20.25 -9.97
CA ALA A 72 -13.46 -19.33 -9.54
C ALA A 72 -14.69 -19.37 -10.48
N ALA A 73 -14.50 -19.57 -11.78
CA ALA A 73 -15.62 -19.68 -12.73
C ALA A 73 -16.57 -20.84 -12.38
N THR A 74 -16.04 -21.95 -11.88
CA THR A 74 -16.81 -23.18 -11.51
C THR A 74 -17.15 -23.24 -10.00
N SER A 75 -16.65 -22.32 -9.19
CA SER A 75 -16.88 -22.29 -7.75
C SER A 75 -18.33 -21.92 -7.41
N THR A 76 -18.78 -22.39 -6.23
CA THR A 76 -20.07 -22.02 -5.67
C THR A 76 -20.14 -20.51 -5.37
N PRO A 77 -21.34 -19.92 -5.28
CA PRO A 77 -21.47 -18.51 -4.87
C PRO A 77 -20.79 -18.21 -3.53
N GLN A 78 -20.86 -19.13 -2.57
CA GLN A 78 -20.21 -19.03 -1.26
C GLN A 78 -18.68 -19.05 -1.38
N GLY A 79 -18.14 -19.90 -2.26
CA GLY A 79 -16.71 -19.96 -2.57
C GLY A 79 -16.21 -18.63 -3.17
N LYS A 80 -16.92 -18.13 -4.18
CA LYS A 80 -16.61 -16.82 -4.80
C LYS A 80 -16.62 -15.67 -3.79
N LEU A 81 -17.61 -15.67 -2.87
CA LEU A 81 -17.71 -14.66 -1.83
C LEU A 81 -16.55 -14.76 -0.82
N ARG A 82 -16.14 -15.98 -0.45
CA ARG A 82 -14.98 -16.20 0.42
C ARG A 82 -13.71 -15.65 -0.21
N ASP A 83 -13.47 -15.94 -1.48
CA ASP A 83 -12.28 -15.50 -2.21
C ASP A 83 -12.25 -13.97 -2.34
N ALA A 84 -13.39 -13.35 -2.66
CA ALA A 84 -13.53 -11.89 -2.68
C ALA A 84 -13.29 -11.27 -1.29
N ARG A 85 -13.76 -11.88 -0.21
CA ARG A 85 -13.49 -11.41 1.16
C ARG A 85 -12.03 -11.53 1.55
N ASN A 86 -11.33 -12.58 1.13
CA ASN A 86 -9.89 -12.74 1.39
C ASN A 86 -9.10 -11.64 0.68
N MET A 87 -9.43 -11.37 -0.59
CA MET A 87 -8.81 -10.27 -1.33
C MET A 87 -9.12 -8.90 -0.70
N ALA A 88 -10.37 -8.66 -0.28
CA ALA A 88 -10.75 -7.43 0.42
C ALA A 88 -9.99 -7.26 1.73
N ARG A 89 -9.82 -8.35 2.49
CA ARG A 89 -9.04 -8.35 3.73
C ARG A 89 -7.57 -8.03 3.48
N LEU A 90 -6.97 -8.59 2.44
CA LEU A 90 -5.60 -8.24 2.05
C LEU A 90 -5.45 -6.73 1.84
N MET A 91 -6.31 -6.15 1.01
CA MET A 91 -6.26 -4.70 0.72
C MET A 91 -6.47 -3.85 1.98
N ALA A 92 -7.45 -4.22 2.81
CA ALA A 92 -7.71 -3.55 4.08
C ALA A 92 -6.51 -3.68 5.03
N THR A 93 -5.95 -4.89 5.19
CA THR A 93 -4.76 -5.10 6.03
C THR A 93 -3.61 -4.19 5.61
N LEU A 94 -3.29 -4.12 4.31
CA LEU A 94 -2.21 -3.27 3.81
C LEU A 94 -2.48 -1.77 4.07
N ASN A 95 -3.70 -1.32 3.84
CA ASN A 95 -4.10 0.08 4.03
C ASN A 95 -4.15 0.47 5.52
N GLU A 96 -4.52 -0.47 6.41
CA GLU A 96 -4.74 -0.22 7.84
C GLU A 96 -3.51 -0.47 8.72
N LEU A 97 -2.38 -0.96 8.16
CA LEU A 97 -1.14 -1.08 8.92
C LEU A 97 -0.84 0.25 9.63
N SER A 98 -0.46 0.20 10.91
CA SER A 98 -0.08 1.40 11.65
C SER A 98 1.25 2.00 11.15
N LYS A 99 2.08 1.15 10.56
CA LYS A 99 3.38 1.51 9.98
C LYS A 99 3.19 2.06 8.57
N PRO A 100 3.95 3.10 8.18
CA PRO A 100 3.96 3.59 6.79
C PRO A 100 4.31 2.48 5.81
N THR A 101 3.61 2.45 4.67
CA THR A 101 3.78 1.46 3.62
C THR A 101 4.21 2.10 2.31
N ILE A 102 5.20 1.52 1.64
CA ILE A 102 5.74 2.01 0.37
C ILE A 102 5.64 0.91 -0.67
N ALA A 103 5.00 1.18 -1.81
CA ALA A 103 5.03 0.31 -2.98
C ALA A 103 6.24 0.65 -3.85
N ARG A 104 7.16 -0.32 -4.03
CA ARG A 104 8.29 -0.27 -4.95
C ARG A 104 7.91 -0.94 -6.27
N VAL A 105 7.59 -0.16 -7.29
CA VAL A 105 6.94 -0.64 -8.52
C VAL A 105 7.94 -0.62 -9.68
N GLN A 106 8.62 -1.75 -9.93
CA GLN A 106 9.62 -1.85 -10.99
C GLN A 106 9.05 -2.16 -12.39
N GLY A 107 7.75 -2.45 -12.50
CA GLY A 107 7.18 -2.88 -13.78
C GLY A 107 5.66 -2.92 -13.78
N PRO A 108 5.04 -3.55 -14.78
CA PRO A 108 3.59 -3.53 -14.97
C PRO A 108 2.79 -4.02 -13.76
N ALA A 109 1.67 -3.32 -13.48
CA ALA A 109 0.70 -3.67 -12.47
C ALA A 109 -0.73 -3.64 -13.05
N TYR A 110 -1.47 -4.74 -12.92
CA TYR A 110 -2.81 -4.85 -13.49
C TYR A 110 -3.83 -5.30 -12.44
N GLY A 111 -5.06 -4.83 -12.56
CA GLY A 111 -6.17 -5.23 -11.68
C GLY A 111 -5.81 -5.18 -10.20
N GLY A 112 -5.79 -6.33 -9.53
CA GLY A 112 -5.39 -6.46 -8.12
C GLY A 112 -4.01 -5.89 -7.79
N GLY A 113 -3.06 -5.88 -8.76
CA GLY A 113 -1.75 -5.24 -8.61
C GLY A 113 -1.85 -3.72 -8.46
N VAL A 114 -2.76 -3.08 -9.22
CA VAL A 114 -3.07 -1.65 -9.02
C VAL A 114 -3.71 -1.43 -7.65
N GLY A 115 -4.54 -2.37 -7.21
CA GLY A 115 -5.13 -2.34 -5.86
C GLY A 115 -4.09 -2.36 -4.75
N LEU A 116 -3.06 -3.21 -4.85
CA LEU A 116 -1.95 -3.25 -3.89
C LEU A 116 -1.21 -1.91 -3.82
N ILE A 117 -0.93 -1.30 -4.97
CA ILE A 117 -0.27 0.01 -5.04
C ILE A 117 -1.14 1.09 -4.39
N ALA A 118 -2.42 1.13 -4.74
CA ALA A 118 -3.37 2.12 -4.20
C ALA A 118 -3.65 1.95 -2.70
N ALA A 119 -3.44 0.75 -2.14
CA ALA A 119 -3.59 0.48 -0.72
C ALA A 119 -2.34 0.82 0.10
N CYS A 120 -1.18 1.06 -0.52
CA CYS A 120 0.00 1.60 0.14
C CYS A 120 -0.13 3.10 0.38
N ASP A 121 0.57 3.62 1.41
CA ASP A 121 0.60 5.05 1.68
C ASP A 121 1.39 5.84 0.64
N ILE A 122 2.49 5.26 0.16
CA ILE A 122 3.40 5.89 -0.80
C ILE A 122 3.69 4.88 -1.92
N ALA A 123 3.84 5.36 -3.15
CA ALA A 123 4.22 4.52 -4.28
C ALA A 123 5.24 5.23 -5.16
N VAL A 124 6.31 4.52 -5.52
CA VAL A 124 7.33 4.95 -6.48
C VAL A 124 7.38 3.92 -7.61
N ALA A 125 7.46 4.38 -8.86
CA ALA A 125 7.47 3.50 -10.01
C ALA A 125 8.60 3.83 -11.00
N THR A 126 9.04 2.84 -11.78
CA THR A 126 9.91 3.09 -12.93
C THR A 126 9.12 3.69 -14.10
N TYR A 127 9.80 4.43 -15.00
CA TYR A 127 9.18 5.02 -16.20
C TYR A 127 8.51 3.98 -17.11
N ASP A 128 9.03 2.76 -17.12
CA ASP A 128 8.53 1.67 -17.96
C ASP A 128 7.33 0.93 -17.36
N ALA A 129 6.94 1.26 -16.12
CA ALA A 129 5.77 0.67 -15.49
C ALA A 129 4.48 1.04 -16.27
N LEU A 130 3.61 0.05 -16.40
CA LEU A 130 2.32 0.18 -17.09
C LEU A 130 1.21 -0.29 -16.15
N PHE A 131 0.11 0.41 -16.18
CA PHE A 131 -1.04 0.14 -15.30
C PHE A 131 -2.31 -0.08 -16.11
N ALA A 132 -3.22 -0.91 -15.61
CA ALA A 132 -4.57 -1.05 -16.15
C ALA A 132 -5.51 -1.71 -15.14
N LEU A 133 -6.78 -1.32 -15.20
CA LEU A 133 -7.90 -1.96 -14.48
C LEU A 133 -8.66 -2.81 -15.50
N THR A 134 -8.25 -4.08 -15.66
CA THR A 134 -8.61 -4.91 -16.82
C THR A 134 -9.90 -5.71 -16.66
N GLU A 135 -10.54 -5.64 -15.51
CA GLU A 135 -11.64 -6.48 -15.08
C GLU A 135 -12.84 -6.47 -16.05
N VAL A 136 -13.20 -5.29 -16.56
CA VAL A 136 -14.36 -5.17 -17.47
C VAL A 136 -14.17 -5.88 -18.82
N LYS A 137 -12.91 -6.11 -19.26
CA LYS A 137 -12.62 -6.94 -20.44
C LYS A 137 -13.04 -8.40 -20.26
N LEU A 138 -13.20 -8.83 -19.02
CA LEU A 138 -13.59 -10.17 -18.62
C LEU A 138 -15.07 -10.25 -18.22
N GLY A 139 -15.82 -9.15 -18.33
CA GLY A 139 -17.23 -9.07 -17.91
C GLY A 139 -17.40 -9.04 -16.38
N ILE A 140 -16.35 -8.70 -15.63
CA ILE A 140 -16.36 -8.51 -14.16
C ILE A 140 -15.94 -7.08 -13.82
N ILE A 141 -15.92 -6.73 -12.55
CA ILE A 141 -15.62 -5.36 -12.08
C ILE A 141 -14.49 -5.37 -11.04
N PRO A 142 -13.68 -4.31 -10.93
CA PRO A 142 -12.62 -4.17 -9.93
C PRO A 142 -13.18 -3.81 -8.54
N ALA A 143 -14.22 -4.53 -8.07
CA ALA A 143 -15.00 -4.15 -6.90
C ALA A 143 -14.16 -4.09 -5.62
N VAL A 144 -13.35 -5.12 -5.38
CA VAL A 144 -12.58 -5.27 -4.13
C VAL A 144 -11.51 -4.19 -3.96
N ILE A 145 -10.88 -3.78 -5.05
CA ILE A 145 -9.83 -2.76 -5.05
C ILE A 145 -10.40 -1.34 -5.18
N SER A 146 -11.67 -1.21 -5.59
CA SER A 146 -12.25 0.09 -5.94
C SER A 146 -12.21 1.14 -4.83
N PRO A 147 -12.39 0.83 -3.52
CA PRO A 147 -12.29 1.84 -2.48
C PRO A 147 -10.90 2.51 -2.43
N PHE A 148 -9.84 1.71 -2.55
CA PHE A 148 -8.46 2.18 -2.48
C PHE A 148 -8.07 2.95 -3.75
N VAL A 149 -8.42 2.42 -4.92
CA VAL A 149 -8.15 3.10 -6.19
C VAL A 149 -8.94 4.41 -6.30
N LEU A 150 -10.20 4.42 -5.84
CA LEU A 150 -11.02 5.64 -5.82
C LEU A 150 -10.41 6.71 -4.90
N ALA A 151 -9.91 6.30 -3.73
CA ALA A 151 -9.23 7.21 -2.80
C ALA A 151 -7.94 7.78 -3.41
N ALA A 152 -7.17 6.97 -4.14
CA ALA A 152 -5.90 7.39 -4.75
C ALA A 152 -6.09 8.32 -5.96
N ILE A 153 -6.94 7.96 -6.94
CA ILE A 153 -7.02 8.68 -8.22
C ILE A 153 -8.32 9.46 -8.41
N GLY A 154 -9.25 9.37 -7.49
CA GLY A 154 -10.53 10.07 -7.53
C GLY A 154 -11.53 9.50 -8.54
N GLU A 155 -12.80 9.90 -8.38
CA GLU A 155 -13.93 9.38 -9.17
C GLU A 155 -13.75 9.59 -10.67
N ARG A 156 -13.23 10.74 -11.09
CA ARG A 156 -13.13 11.11 -12.51
C ARG A 156 -12.22 10.17 -13.28
N TYR A 157 -11.06 9.83 -12.71
CA TYR A 157 -10.11 8.92 -13.35
C TYR A 157 -10.52 7.45 -13.19
N CYS A 158 -11.15 7.08 -12.08
CA CYS A 158 -11.76 5.76 -11.95
C CYS A 158 -12.80 5.49 -13.03
N ARG A 159 -13.68 6.45 -13.33
CA ARG A 159 -14.66 6.32 -14.43
C ARG A 159 -13.97 6.04 -15.76
N ARG A 160 -12.88 6.74 -16.08
CA ARG A 160 -12.13 6.48 -17.30
C ARG A 160 -11.54 5.08 -17.30
N TYR A 161 -10.64 4.80 -16.38
CA TYR A 161 -9.79 3.61 -16.45
C TYR A 161 -10.51 2.29 -16.08
N MET A 162 -11.50 2.34 -15.21
CA MET A 162 -12.32 1.15 -14.91
C MET A 162 -13.29 0.80 -16.02
N LEU A 163 -13.79 1.79 -16.79
CA LEU A 163 -14.75 1.55 -17.87
C LEU A 163 -14.08 1.18 -19.20
N THR A 164 -12.93 1.80 -19.50
CA THR A 164 -12.21 1.54 -20.76
C THR A 164 -11.26 0.36 -20.65
N ALA A 165 -10.76 0.06 -19.45
CA ALA A 165 -9.68 -0.88 -19.21
C ALA A 165 -8.44 -0.63 -20.11
N GLU A 166 -8.24 0.62 -20.52
CA GLU A 166 -7.04 1.02 -21.28
C GLU A 166 -5.81 0.98 -20.38
N ARG A 167 -4.65 0.75 -20.99
CA ARG A 167 -3.37 0.87 -20.31
C ARG A 167 -2.99 2.34 -20.19
N PHE A 168 -2.35 2.70 -19.07
CA PHE A 168 -1.76 4.01 -18.87
C PHE A 168 -0.33 3.88 -18.36
N SER A 169 0.48 4.87 -18.70
CA SER A 169 1.91 4.91 -18.40
C SER A 169 2.18 5.34 -16.95
N ALA A 170 3.43 5.18 -16.51
CA ALA A 170 3.91 5.71 -15.23
C ALA A 170 3.72 7.23 -15.13
N ALA A 171 3.97 7.98 -16.23
CA ALA A 171 3.73 9.43 -16.25
C ALA A 171 2.26 9.78 -16.02
N GLU A 172 1.33 9.02 -16.59
CA GLU A 172 -0.10 9.22 -16.34
C GLU A 172 -0.46 8.79 -14.90
N ALA A 173 0.09 7.68 -14.40
CA ALA A 173 -0.10 7.22 -13.03
C ALA A 173 0.34 8.30 -12.00
N TYR A 174 1.48 8.95 -12.24
CA TYR A 174 1.96 10.09 -11.47
C TYR A 174 0.99 11.28 -11.56
N ARG A 175 0.58 11.65 -12.77
CA ARG A 175 -0.32 12.78 -13.00
C ARG A 175 -1.67 12.64 -12.30
N ILE A 176 -2.19 11.42 -12.19
CA ILE A 176 -3.51 11.13 -11.57
C ILE A 176 -3.41 10.78 -10.08
N GLY A 177 -2.20 10.69 -9.52
CA GLY A 177 -1.97 10.45 -8.10
C GLY A 177 -1.92 8.97 -7.68
N LEU A 178 -1.85 8.02 -8.64
CA LEU A 178 -1.66 6.59 -8.31
C LEU A 178 -0.25 6.32 -7.78
N VAL A 179 0.76 7.00 -8.30
CA VAL A 179 2.14 6.97 -7.82
C VAL A 179 2.63 8.37 -7.50
N HIS A 180 3.52 8.49 -6.52
CA HIS A 180 4.01 9.77 -6.00
C HIS A 180 5.26 10.24 -6.71
N GLU A 181 6.02 9.29 -7.28
CA GLU A 181 7.28 9.55 -7.97
C GLU A 181 7.50 8.55 -9.08
N ILE A 182 8.20 8.96 -10.15
CA ILE A 182 8.62 8.10 -11.24
C ILE A 182 10.11 8.29 -11.53
N VAL A 183 10.83 7.20 -11.73
CA VAL A 183 12.28 7.18 -11.86
C VAL A 183 12.73 6.38 -13.09
N PRO A 184 13.94 6.62 -13.62
CA PRO A 184 14.41 6.01 -14.87
C PRO A 184 14.51 4.48 -14.85
N GLY A 185 14.91 3.87 -13.73
CA GLY A 185 15.20 2.45 -13.65
C GLY A 185 15.20 1.92 -12.22
N GLU A 186 15.56 0.63 -12.06
CA GLU A 186 15.48 -0.04 -10.76
C GLU A 186 16.49 0.50 -9.73
N GLU A 187 17.69 0.91 -10.16
CA GLU A 187 18.68 1.51 -9.27
C GLU A 187 18.15 2.81 -8.65
N GLN A 188 17.62 3.71 -9.47
CA GLN A 188 17.00 4.96 -9.00
C GLN A 188 15.72 4.70 -8.21
N LEU A 189 15.04 3.58 -8.48
CA LEU A 189 13.87 3.17 -7.70
C LEU A 189 14.28 2.79 -6.26
N ASP A 190 15.39 2.09 -6.10
CA ASP A 190 15.93 1.75 -4.79
C ASP A 190 16.42 3.00 -4.04
N GLU A 191 17.08 3.92 -4.73
CA GLU A 191 17.50 5.21 -4.17
C GLU A 191 16.30 6.02 -3.67
N ALA A 192 15.27 6.23 -4.52
CA ALA A 192 14.10 7.02 -4.17
C ALA A 192 13.30 6.39 -3.00
N VAL A 193 13.13 5.08 -2.98
CA VAL A 193 12.51 4.37 -1.86
C VAL A 193 13.35 4.52 -0.60
N GLY A 194 14.68 4.43 -0.70
CA GLY A 194 15.62 4.64 0.41
C GLY A 194 15.51 6.04 1.02
N GLU A 195 15.45 7.09 0.21
CA GLU A 195 15.27 8.48 0.68
C GLU A 195 13.94 8.67 1.43
N ILE A 196 12.87 8.07 0.93
CA ILE A 196 11.56 8.09 1.61
C ILE A 196 11.65 7.36 2.95
N VAL A 197 12.23 6.17 2.98
CA VAL A 197 12.44 5.40 4.21
C VAL A 197 13.26 6.18 5.23
N GLU A 198 14.39 6.76 4.83
CA GLU A 198 15.20 7.59 5.71
C GLU A 198 14.38 8.75 6.31
N SER A 199 13.53 9.39 5.50
CA SER A 199 12.67 10.46 5.96
C SER A 199 11.63 9.98 6.96
N LEU A 200 11.06 8.79 6.75
CA LEU A 200 10.13 8.16 7.69
C LEU A 200 10.82 7.80 9.01
N LEU A 201 12.00 7.20 8.96
CA LEU A 201 12.72 6.77 10.17
C LEU A 201 13.19 7.93 11.07
N LYS A 202 13.29 9.14 10.54
CA LYS A 202 13.59 10.35 11.33
C LYS A 202 12.44 10.82 12.21
N ASN A 203 11.21 10.35 11.97
CA ASN A 203 10.00 10.82 12.66
C ASN A 203 9.57 9.88 13.79
N GLY A 204 8.76 10.36 14.73
CA GLY A 204 8.21 9.56 15.83
C GLY A 204 7.26 8.47 15.30
N PRO A 205 7.48 7.18 15.63
CA PRO A 205 6.68 6.08 15.09
C PRO A 205 5.20 6.13 15.48
N ASN A 206 4.89 6.51 16.73
CA ASN A 206 3.50 6.62 17.14
C ASN A 206 2.82 7.86 16.52
N ALA A 207 3.56 8.94 16.30
CA ALA A 207 3.04 10.12 15.61
C ALA A 207 2.71 9.80 14.13
N GLN A 208 3.52 8.97 13.46
CA GLN A 208 3.24 8.50 12.11
C GLN A 208 1.98 7.63 12.05
N ALA A 209 1.84 6.68 12.98
CA ALA A 209 0.64 5.85 13.10
C ALA A 209 -0.63 6.69 13.35
N GLU A 210 -0.54 7.68 14.24
CA GLU A 210 -1.65 8.61 14.51
C GLU A 210 -1.96 9.53 13.33
N CYS A 211 -0.96 9.98 12.55
CA CYS A 211 -1.19 10.71 11.31
C CYS A 211 -1.94 9.85 10.28
N LYS A 212 -1.55 8.59 10.09
CA LYS A 212 -2.23 7.67 9.19
C LYS A 212 -3.67 7.43 9.64
N SER A 213 -3.89 7.15 10.91
CA SER A 213 -5.23 7.00 11.49
C SER A 213 -6.07 8.29 11.39
N LEU A 214 -5.45 9.47 11.55
CA LEU A 214 -6.13 10.75 11.36
C LEU A 214 -6.61 10.91 9.92
N ILE A 215 -5.75 10.67 8.93
CA ILE A 215 -6.11 10.77 7.50
C ILE A 215 -7.30 9.87 7.19
N GLN A 216 -7.27 8.62 7.66
CA GLN A 216 -8.37 7.66 7.45
C GLN A 216 -9.68 8.13 8.10
N ALA A 217 -9.61 8.75 9.28
CA ALA A 217 -10.78 9.19 10.01
C ALA A 217 -11.47 10.42 9.38
N ILE A 218 -10.71 11.34 8.79
CA ILE A 218 -11.25 12.61 8.28
C ILE A 218 -11.39 12.65 6.75
N ALA A 219 -10.76 11.71 6.01
CA ALA A 219 -10.87 11.69 4.56
C ALA A 219 -12.33 11.55 4.12
N GLY A 220 -12.79 12.49 3.28
CA GLY A 220 -14.16 12.52 2.77
C GLY A 220 -15.24 12.97 3.78
N GLN A 221 -14.87 13.30 5.02
CA GLN A 221 -15.80 13.86 6.00
C GLN A 221 -16.03 15.35 5.74
N PRO A 222 -17.24 15.89 6.03
CA PRO A 222 -17.47 17.34 6.01
C PRO A 222 -16.61 18.02 7.08
N ILE A 223 -16.21 19.28 6.81
CA ILE A 223 -15.53 20.12 7.80
C ILE A 223 -16.60 20.80 8.66
N ASP A 224 -17.06 20.07 9.65
CA ASP A 224 -18.07 20.53 10.61
C ASP A 224 -17.54 20.48 12.06
N GLU A 225 -18.37 20.84 13.01
CA GLU A 225 -18.02 20.89 14.44
C GLU A 225 -17.53 19.53 14.97
N SER A 226 -18.11 18.42 14.47
CA SER A 226 -17.70 17.07 14.85
C SER A 226 -16.27 16.76 14.39
N THR A 227 -15.95 17.08 13.16
CA THR A 227 -14.59 16.89 12.60
C THR A 227 -13.58 17.81 13.29
N ILE A 228 -13.96 19.08 13.59
CA ILE A 228 -13.11 20.00 14.32
C ILE A 228 -12.82 19.47 15.73
N GLU A 229 -13.81 19.01 16.45
CA GLU A 229 -13.65 18.44 17.80
C GLU A 229 -12.79 17.19 17.78
N GLU A 230 -13.02 16.26 16.84
CA GLU A 230 -12.21 15.04 16.67
C GLU A 230 -10.73 15.38 16.47
N THR A 231 -10.40 16.33 15.61
CA THR A 231 -9.02 16.73 15.36
C THR A 231 -8.39 17.41 16.57
N ALA A 232 -9.13 18.22 17.32
CA ALA A 232 -8.67 18.87 18.55
C ALA A 232 -8.37 17.84 19.66
N GLN A 233 -9.23 16.84 19.81
CA GLN A 233 -9.02 15.74 20.76
C GLN A 233 -7.79 14.89 20.39
N ARG A 234 -7.60 14.56 19.11
CA ARG A 234 -6.44 13.78 18.64
C ARG A 234 -5.13 14.50 18.93
N ILE A 235 -4.98 15.76 18.54
CA ILE A 235 -3.73 16.50 18.79
C ILE A 235 -3.46 16.66 20.30
N THR A 236 -4.49 16.83 21.11
CA THR A 236 -4.36 16.93 22.57
C THR A 236 -3.84 15.62 23.16
N ARG A 237 -4.38 14.47 22.71
CA ARG A 237 -3.94 13.14 23.13
C ARG A 237 -2.48 12.90 22.73
N VAL A 238 -2.12 13.16 21.45
CA VAL A 238 -0.76 12.94 20.94
C VAL A 238 0.27 13.81 21.67
N ARG A 239 -0.01 15.10 21.90
CA ARG A 239 0.86 16.00 22.68
C ARG A 239 1.06 15.53 24.12
N SER A 240 0.09 14.84 24.67
CA SER A 240 0.15 14.34 26.07
C SER A 240 0.85 12.99 26.19
N SER A 241 1.12 12.32 25.07
CA SER A 241 1.81 11.03 25.05
C SER A 241 3.29 11.15 25.45
N THR A 242 3.92 10.03 25.79
CA THR A 242 5.36 9.97 26.09
C THR A 242 6.19 10.43 24.90
N GLU A 243 5.88 9.95 23.69
CA GLU A 243 6.59 10.32 22.46
C GLU A 243 6.39 11.81 22.13
N GLY A 244 5.16 12.34 22.26
CA GLY A 244 4.88 13.76 22.00
C GLY A 244 5.63 14.69 22.96
N LYS A 245 5.73 14.32 24.23
CA LYS A 245 6.52 15.06 25.25
C LYS A 245 8.01 14.98 24.94
N GLU A 246 8.52 13.79 24.65
CA GLU A 246 9.91 13.59 24.28
C GLU A 246 10.31 14.40 23.06
N GLY A 247 9.52 14.33 21.98
CA GLY A 247 9.81 15.07 20.75
C GLY A 247 9.85 16.58 20.95
N LEU A 248 8.88 17.14 21.70
CA LEU A 248 8.85 18.56 22.04
C LEU A 248 10.05 18.96 22.89
N THR A 249 10.39 18.15 23.90
CA THR A 249 11.52 18.41 24.78
C THR A 249 12.84 18.37 24.01
N ALA A 250 13.06 17.32 23.20
CA ALA A 250 14.25 17.17 22.38
C ALA A 250 14.45 18.35 21.43
N PHE A 251 13.36 18.81 20.80
CA PHE A 251 13.38 19.99 19.92
C PHE A 251 13.80 21.26 20.66
N LEU A 252 13.21 21.53 21.83
CA LEU A 252 13.53 22.72 22.63
C LEU A 252 14.96 22.68 23.17
N GLU A 253 15.45 21.51 23.54
CA GLU A 253 16.81 21.28 24.02
C GLU A 253 17.85 21.14 22.92
N LYS A 254 17.42 21.16 21.63
CA LYS A 254 18.29 21.00 20.44
C LYS A 254 19.10 19.70 20.45
N ARG A 255 18.52 18.61 20.93
CA ARG A 255 19.07 17.24 20.92
C ARG A 255 18.29 16.31 20.01
N LYS A 256 18.84 15.16 19.71
CA LYS A 256 18.08 14.10 19.03
C LYS A 256 16.99 13.54 19.96
N PRO A 257 15.81 13.22 19.45
CA PRO A 257 14.81 12.49 20.20
C PRO A 257 15.21 11.00 20.33
N SER A 258 14.70 10.35 21.38
CA SER A 258 15.09 8.97 21.75
C SER A 258 14.79 7.89 20.72
N TRP A 259 13.93 8.16 19.73
CA TRP A 259 13.69 7.20 18.66
C TRP A 259 14.73 7.23 17.53
N LEU A 260 15.76 8.07 17.64
CA LEU A 260 16.91 8.17 16.72
C LEU A 260 18.22 7.62 17.35
N ASP A 261 18.13 7.04 18.56
CA ASP A 261 19.26 6.46 19.27
C ASP A 261 19.51 4.99 18.88
#